data_aa63c3beb8194778d6a8e769ac2c1151
#
_entry.id   aa63c3beb8194778d6a8e769ac2c1151
#
_cell.length_a   1.000
_cell.length_b   1.000
_cell.length_c   1.000
_cell.angle_alpha   90.00
_cell.angle_beta   90.00
_cell.angle_gamma   90.00
#
_symmetry.space_group_name_H-M   'P 1'
#
loop_
_entity.id
_entity.type
_entity.pdbx_description
1 polymer ?
#
loop_
_entity_poly.entity_id
_entity_poly.type
_entity_poly.pdbx_seq_one_letter_code
_entity_poly.pdbx_strand_id
1 'polypeptide(L)'
;IVIEMSNFQLLDIDKFRPEISTVINLTPDHLDYMASLDEYYASKMRIYENCESDDEVFVNNIDDETLQEYLQRYHVYCCVLTQSLNKPADCSIIDQAIYFRGEHIIDLKDIKIVGDHNVQNIMIATTICLVAGVSPRVIKDVVSHFKGVEHRIEFVREYNGVRVYNDSKATNTDASIIALKAFKQPVILLMGGFDKGLDLQEMSTYNSCIKKLVTFGAAGKRFKEDMHHQDAYYEETLKDAVNKAFEISEPGDIILLSPSTSSFDEFKGYEERGRIFKQYVNEK
;
A
#
# COMPACT_ATOMS: atom_id res chain seq x y z
N ILE A 1 -10.84 -13.00 16.45
CA ILE A 1 -10.00 -13.48 15.32
C ILE A 1 -10.14 -12.48 14.20
N VAL A 2 -9.05 -12.10 13.56
CA VAL A 2 -9.05 -11.30 12.33
C VAL A 2 -8.74 -12.22 11.16
N ILE A 3 -9.56 -12.17 10.11
CA ILE A 3 -9.44 -13.04 8.93
C ILE A 3 -9.44 -12.17 7.69
N GLU A 4 -8.42 -12.35 6.83
CA GLU A 4 -8.44 -11.87 5.45
C GLU A 4 -9.03 -12.97 4.57
N MET A 5 -10.07 -12.65 3.81
CA MET A 5 -10.76 -13.61 2.95
C MET A 5 -10.61 -13.21 1.48
N SER A 6 -10.21 -14.17 0.66
CA SER A 6 -10.22 -14.02 -0.79
C SER A 6 -11.65 -14.10 -1.35
N ASN A 7 -11.87 -13.55 -2.54
CA ASN A 7 -13.12 -13.73 -3.28
C ASN A 7 -13.48 -15.22 -3.50
N PHE A 8 -12.48 -16.09 -3.70
CA PHE A 8 -12.69 -17.54 -3.85
C PHE A 8 -13.26 -18.18 -2.60
N GLN A 9 -12.76 -17.81 -1.42
CA GLN A 9 -13.28 -18.28 -0.14
C GLN A 9 -14.71 -17.77 0.09
N LEU A 10 -15.01 -16.53 -0.32
CA LEU A 10 -16.34 -15.95 -0.19
C LEU A 10 -17.36 -16.60 -1.14
N LEU A 11 -16.93 -17.17 -2.28
CA LEU A 11 -17.84 -17.93 -3.16
C LEU A 11 -18.42 -19.18 -2.49
N ASP A 12 -17.69 -19.79 -1.57
CA ASP A 12 -18.06 -21.07 -0.96
C ASP A 12 -18.64 -20.92 0.47
N ILE A 13 -18.89 -19.69 0.95
CA ILE A 13 -19.50 -19.49 2.27
C ILE A 13 -20.98 -19.95 2.28
N ASP A 14 -21.40 -20.54 3.40
CA ASP A 14 -22.80 -20.95 3.67
C ASP A 14 -23.35 -20.15 4.87
N LYS A 15 -22.73 -20.33 6.04
CA LYS A 15 -23.17 -19.74 7.30
C LYS A 15 -22.16 -18.79 7.92
N PHE A 16 -21.14 -18.41 7.14
CA PHE A 16 -20.12 -17.48 7.62
C PHE A 16 -20.78 -16.13 7.94
N ARG A 17 -20.66 -15.69 9.19
CA ARG A 17 -21.29 -14.49 9.71
C ARG A 17 -20.29 -13.76 10.60
N PRO A 18 -19.57 -12.77 10.09
CA PRO A 18 -18.62 -11.99 10.86
C PRO A 18 -19.33 -10.93 11.71
N GLU A 19 -18.87 -10.73 12.95
CA GLU A 19 -19.34 -9.66 13.84
C GLU A 19 -19.01 -8.28 13.25
N ILE A 20 -17.82 -8.15 12.62
CA ILE A 20 -17.39 -6.94 11.94
C ILE A 20 -16.78 -7.33 10.59
N SER A 21 -17.22 -6.67 9.54
CA SER A 21 -16.76 -6.90 8.18
C SER A 21 -16.41 -5.60 7.47
N THR A 22 -15.58 -5.71 6.43
CA THR A 22 -15.26 -4.59 5.53
C THR A 22 -14.84 -5.11 4.16
N VAL A 23 -15.13 -4.35 3.12
CA VAL A 23 -14.50 -4.41 1.82
C VAL A 23 -13.70 -3.12 1.66
N ILE A 24 -12.37 -3.23 1.62
CA ILE A 24 -11.48 -2.06 1.64
C ILE A 24 -11.63 -1.24 0.35
N ASN A 25 -11.63 -1.94 -0.80
CA ASN A 25 -11.87 -1.38 -2.13
C ASN A 25 -12.31 -2.45 -3.11
N LEU A 26 -12.86 -2.02 -4.25
CA LEU A 26 -13.17 -2.85 -5.40
C LEU A 26 -12.36 -2.38 -6.61
N THR A 27 -11.27 -3.07 -6.91
CA THR A 27 -10.41 -2.85 -8.09
C THR A 27 -10.33 -4.11 -8.93
N PRO A 28 -10.18 -4.01 -10.27
CA PRO A 28 -10.07 -5.17 -11.15
C PRO A 28 -8.90 -6.08 -10.76
N ASP A 29 -9.17 -7.38 -10.60
CA ASP A 29 -8.16 -8.40 -10.37
C ASP A 29 -8.73 -9.78 -10.73
N HIS A 30 -7.89 -10.80 -10.85
CA HIS A 30 -8.28 -12.21 -11.02
C HIS A 30 -9.23 -12.51 -12.21
N LEU A 31 -9.18 -11.73 -13.29
CA LEU A 31 -10.01 -11.91 -14.47
C LEU A 31 -9.67 -13.20 -15.26
N ASP A 32 -8.55 -13.86 -14.90
CA ASP A 32 -8.14 -15.15 -15.46
C ASP A 32 -9.04 -16.30 -14.96
N TYR A 33 -9.72 -16.13 -13.83
CA TYR A 33 -10.53 -17.15 -13.15
C TYR A 33 -12.01 -16.82 -13.08
N MET A 34 -12.36 -15.55 -13.05
CA MET A 34 -13.75 -15.10 -12.91
C MET A 34 -14.35 -14.91 -14.30
N ALA A 35 -15.61 -15.30 -14.48
CA ALA A 35 -16.31 -15.15 -15.76
C ALA A 35 -16.52 -13.67 -16.14
N SER A 36 -16.56 -12.78 -15.16
CA SER A 36 -16.68 -11.33 -15.36
C SER A 36 -16.19 -10.55 -14.15
N LEU A 37 -15.91 -9.26 -14.36
CA LEU A 37 -15.60 -8.31 -13.29
C LEU A 37 -16.79 -8.15 -12.31
N ASP A 38 -18.01 -8.21 -12.83
CA ASP A 38 -19.22 -8.13 -12.02
C ASP A 38 -19.33 -9.32 -11.05
N GLU A 39 -19.08 -10.54 -11.52
CA GLU A 39 -19.04 -11.73 -10.66
C GLU A 39 -17.94 -11.63 -9.59
N TYR A 40 -16.76 -11.13 -9.97
CA TYR A 40 -15.67 -10.89 -9.02
C TYR A 40 -16.06 -9.93 -7.91
N TYR A 41 -16.65 -8.79 -8.24
CA TYR A 41 -17.08 -7.81 -7.24
C TYR A 41 -18.25 -8.33 -6.41
N ALA A 42 -19.25 -8.96 -7.05
CA ALA A 42 -20.36 -9.57 -6.35
C ALA A 42 -19.92 -10.63 -5.33
N SER A 43 -18.91 -11.43 -5.66
CA SER A 43 -18.36 -12.42 -4.73
C SER A 43 -17.79 -11.79 -3.44
N LYS A 44 -17.16 -10.62 -3.53
CA LYS A 44 -16.66 -9.90 -2.35
C LYS A 44 -17.78 -9.35 -1.47
N MET A 45 -18.91 -8.97 -2.06
CA MET A 45 -20.07 -8.46 -1.32
C MET A 45 -20.75 -9.53 -0.47
N ARG A 46 -20.48 -10.81 -0.71
CA ARG A 46 -20.99 -11.91 0.13
C ARG A 46 -20.47 -11.90 1.56
N ILE A 47 -19.45 -11.09 1.86
CA ILE A 47 -18.83 -11.03 3.21
C ILE A 47 -19.85 -10.69 4.31
N TYR A 48 -20.94 -10.00 3.98
CA TYR A 48 -22.00 -9.63 4.91
C TYR A 48 -23.36 -10.26 4.59
N GLU A 49 -23.42 -11.22 3.64
CA GLU A 49 -24.70 -11.79 3.16
C GLU A 49 -25.53 -12.46 4.26
N ASN A 50 -24.88 -12.99 5.29
CA ASN A 50 -25.53 -13.66 6.42
C ASN A 50 -25.71 -12.75 7.65
N CYS A 51 -25.46 -11.45 7.53
CA CYS A 51 -25.76 -10.49 8.59
C CYS A 51 -27.28 -10.31 8.72
N GLU A 52 -27.80 -10.32 9.95
CA GLU A 52 -29.24 -10.33 10.24
C GLU A 52 -29.65 -9.29 11.27
N SER A 53 -28.71 -8.58 11.88
CA SER A 53 -28.99 -7.64 12.98
C SER A 53 -28.04 -6.45 13.00
N ASP A 54 -28.44 -5.41 13.74
CA ASP A 54 -27.60 -4.23 14.00
C ASP A 54 -26.42 -4.51 14.96
N ASP A 55 -26.33 -5.74 15.49
CA ASP A 55 -25.18 -6.16 16.31
C ASP A 55 -23.95 -6.48 15.44
N GLU A 56 -24.17 -6.82 14.16
CA GLU A 56 -23.07 -6.94 13.18
C GLU A 56 -22.78 -5.57 12.55
N VAL A 57 -21.51 -5.35 12.20
CA VAL A 57 -21.06 -4.07 11.65
C VAL A 57 -20.37 -4.27 10.30
N PHE A 58 -20.77 -3.48 9.32
CA PHE A 58 -20.05 -3.32 8.06
C PHE A 58 -19.37 -1.95 8.01
N VAL A 59 -18.03 -1.94 7.88
CA VAL A 59 -17.28 -0.70 7.71
C VAL A 59 -17.14 -0.39 6.23
N ASN A 60 -17.79 0.70 5.81
CA ASN A 60 -17.92 1.13 4.42
C ASN A 60 -16.94 2.27 4.08
N ASN A 61 -16.11 2.06 3.07
CA ASN A 61 -15.30 3.08 2.45
C ASN A 61 -16.12 3.87 1.41
N ILE A 62 -16.65 5.02 1.78
CA ILE A 62 -17.49 5.83 0.90
C ILE A 62 -16.73 6.62 -0.18
N ASP A 63 -15.41 6.53 -0.21
CA ASP A 63 -14.58 7.11 -1.27
C ASP A 63 -14.45 6.17 -2.49
N ASP A 64 -14.74 4.87 -2.32
CA ASP A 64 -14.73 3.89 -3.41
C ASP A 64 -16.09 3.88 -4.13
N GLU A 65 -16.15 4.50 -5.30
CA GLU A 65 -17.40 4.63 -6.09
C GLU A 65 -17.95 3.28 -6.54
N THR A 66 -17.06 2.34 -6.91
CA THR A 66 -17.45 0.99 -7.31
C THR A 66 -18.10 0.24 -6.14
N LEU A 67 -17.52 0.34 -4.95
CA LEU A 67 -18.10 -0.25 -3.74
C LEU A 67 -19.48 0.34 -3.45
N GLN A 68 -19.66 1.67 -3.59
CA GLN A 68 -20.96 2.30 -3.38
C GLN A 68 -22.02 1.81 -4.39
N GLU A 69 -21.64 1.60 -5.66
CA GLU A 69 -22.53 1.03 -6.67
C GLU A 69 -22.99 -0.39 -6.29
N TYR A 70 -22.08 -1.22 -5.82
CA TYR A 70 -22.41 -2.60 -5.40
C TYR A 70 -23.23 -2.64 -4.12
N LEU A 71 -22.99 -1.76 -3.15
CA LEU A 71 -23.81 -1.66 -1.94
C LEU A 71 -25.28 -1.25 -2.22
N GLN A 72 -25.53 -0.54 -3.31
CA GLN A 72 -26.91 -0.25 -3.76
C GLN A 72 -27.60 -1.49 -4.34
N ARG A 73 -26.85 -2.42 -4.93
CA ARG A 73 -27.40 -3.66 -5.51
C ARG A 73 -27.62 -4.74 -4.45
N TYR A 74 -26.72 -4.82 -3.47
CA TYR A 74 -26.72 -5.85 -2.42
C TYR A 74 -27.06 -5.21 -1.09
N HIS A 75 -28.29 -5.45 -0.62
CA HIS A 75 -28.77 -4.84 0.61
C HIS A 75 -27.99 -5.29 1.83
N VAL A 76 -27.58 -4.33 2.68
CA VAL A 76 -26.84 -4.58 3.93
C VAL A 76 -27.81 -4.58 5.10
N TYR A 77 -27.93 -5.70 5.81
CA TYR A 77 -28.83 -5.87 6.96
C TYR A 77 -28.13 -5.73 8.32
N CYS A 78 -27.04 -4.98 8.37
CA CYS A 78 -26.30 -4.72 9.60
C CYS A 78 -26.05 -3.22 9.79
N CYS A 79 -25.50 -2.85 10.95
CA CYS A 79 -25.07 -1.48 11.20
C CYS A 79 -23.96 -1.09 10.23
N VAL A 80 -24.14 -0.03 9.45
CA VAL A 80 -23.11 0.48 8.53
C VAL A 80 -22.41 1.66 9.16
N LEU A 81 -21.10 1.54 9.36
CA LEU A 81 -20.22 2.64 9.74
C LEU A 81 -19.44 3.11 8.53
N THR A 82 -19.37 4.40 8.33
CA THR A 82 -18.72 5.01 7.17
C THR A 82 -17.31 5.51 7.47
N GLN A 83 -16.43 5.44 6.50
CA GLN A 83 -15.14 6.10 6.55
C GLN A 83 -14.83 6.83 5.24
N SER A 84 -14.11 7.97 5.32
CA SER A 84 -13.71 8.76 4.17
C SER A 84 -12.50 9.63 4.47
N LEU A 85 -11.61 9.75 3.49
CA LEU A 85 -10.51 10.73 3.50
C LEU A 85 -11.01 12.15 3.23
N ASN A 86 -12.11 12.30 2.46
CA ASN A 86 -12.49 13.56 1.84
C ASN A 86 -13.92 14.04 2.17
N LYS A 87 -14.75 13.17 2.72
CA LYS A 87 -16.19 13.45 2.98
C LYS A 87 -16.49 13.31 4.46
N PRO A 88 -17.54 13.96 4.97
CA PRO A 88 -18.05 13.67 6.31
C PRO A 88 -18.46 12.19 6.44
N ALA A 89 -17.96 11.53 7.50
CA ALA A 89 -18.19 10.11 7.77
C ALA A 89 -18.07 9.86 9.28
N ASP A 90 -18.44 8.64 9.75
CA ASP A 90 -18.19 8.23 11.16
C ASP A 90 -16.70 8.31 11.50
N CYS A 91 -15.83 7.83 10.58
CA CYS A 91 -14.39 8.03 10.67
C CYS A 91 -13.94 8.94 9.52
N SER A 92 -13.41 10.11 9.84
CA SER A 92 -13.05 11.14 8.85
C SER A 92 -11.80 11.90 9.24
N ILE A 93 -11.23 12.64 8.28
CA ILE A 93 -10.11 13.54 8.51
C ILE A 93 -10.63 14.95 8.71
N ILE A 94 -10.27 15.56 9.84
CA ILE A 94 -10.55 16.96 10.18
C ILE A 94 -9.24 17.60 10.65
N ASP A 95 -8.87 18.74 10.09
CA ASP A 95 -7.67 19.50 10.47
C ASP A 95 -6.39 18.65 10.59
N GLN A 96 -6.14 17.80 9.58
CA GLN A 96 -4.97 16.90 9.52
C GLN A 96 -4.91 15.87 10.68
N ALA A 97 -6.07 15.45 11.21
CA ALA A 97 -6.18 14.39 12.20
C ALA A 97 -7.35 13.45 11.89
N ILE A 98 -7.23 12.19 12.30
CA ILE A 98 -8.30 11.20 12.21
C ILE A 98 -9.23 11.39 13.41
N TYR A 99 -10.51 11.51 13.12
CA TYR A 99 -11.60 11.56 14.10
C TYR A 99 -12.58 10.39 13.88
N PHE A 100 -13.12 9.87 14.96
CA PHE A 100 -14.24 8.93 14.94
C PHE A 100 -15.39 9.51 15.72
N ARG A 101 -16.53 9.80 15.04
CA ARG A 101 -17.75 10.39 15.63
C ARG A 101 -17.48 11.62 16.51
N GLY A 102 -16.56 12.47 16.04
CA GLY A 102 -16.17 13.71 16.74
C GLY A 102 -15.09 13.53 17.82
N GLU A 103 -14.69 12.31 18.17
CA GLU A 103 -13.56 12.04 19.06
C GLU A 103 -12.24 12.05 18.28
N HIS A 104 -11.26 12.82 18.74
CA HIS A 104 -9.92 12.87 18.16
C HIS A 104 -9.17 11.58 18.44
N ILE A 105 -8.62 10.93 17.41
CA ILE A 105 -7.86 9.68 17.51
C ILE A 105 -6.36 9.94 17.40
N ILE A 106 -5.89 10.48 16.25
CA ILE A 106 -4.47 10.67 15.99
C ILE A 106 -4.24 11.75 14.92
N ASP A 107 -3.20 12.56 15.07
CA ASP A 107 -2.75 13.48 14.02
C ASP A 107 -2.04 12.72 12.89
N LEU A 108 -2.25 13.12 11.63
CA LEU A 108 -1.61 12.48 10.47
C LEU A 108 -0.07 12.55 10.52
N LYS A 109 0.48 13.61 11.13
CA LYS A 109 1.94 13.77 11.33
C LYS A 109 2.57 12.70 12.22
N ASP A 110 1.78 12.06 13.11
CA ASP A 110 2.24 11.02 14.03
C ASP A 110 2.23 9.64 13.39
N ILE A 111 1.60 9.50 12.20
CA ILE A 111 1.56 8.26 11.41
C ILE A 111 2.88 8.09 10.67
N LYS A 112 3.52 6.93 10.81
CA LYS A 112 4.83 6.63 10.21
C LYS A 112 4.75 6.09 8.78
N ILE A 113 3.67 5.38 8.44
CA ILE A 113 3.48 4.83 7.10
C ILE A 113 2.94 5.91 6.17
N VAL A 114 3.40 5.90 4.92
CA VAL A 114 3.11 6.94 3.93
C VAL A 114 2.04 6.54 2.93
N GLY A 115 1.36 7.53 2.37
CA GLY A 115 0.35 7.37 1.31
C GLY A 115 -1.09 7.36 1.84
N ASP A 116 -1.97 7.98 1.06
CA ASP A 116 -3.38 8.13 1.42
C ASP A 116 -4.09 6.77 1.58
N HIS A 117 -3.70 5.75 0.79
CA HIS A 117 -4.19 4.39 0.94
C HIS A 117 -3.86 3.77 2.32
N ASN A 118 -2.71 4.11 2.89
CA ASN A 118 -2.33 3.66 4.23
C ASN A 118 -3.10 4.42 5.32
N VAL A 119 -3.36 5.70 5.13
CA VAL A 119 -4.24 6.47 6.02
C VAL A 119 -5.64 5.86 6.01
N GLN A 120 -6.17 5.51 4.83
CA GLN A 120 -7.46 4.85 4.67
C GLN A 120 -7.50 3.49 5.39
N ASN A 121 -6.46 2.67 5.25
CA ASN A 121 -6.33 1.40 5.97
C ASN A 121 -6.32 1.61 7.49
N ILE A 122 -5.62 2.64 8.00
CA ILE A 122 -5.62 2.99 9.42
C ILE A 122 -7.02 3.40 9.88
N MET A 123 -7.75 4.19 9.11
CA MET A 123 -9.10 4.62 9.45
C MET A 123 -10.07 3.43 9.53
N ILE A 124 -9.99 2.47 8.60
CA ILE A 124 -10.77 1.23 8.64
C ILE A 124 -10.40 0.42 9.89
N ALA A 125 -9.10 0.19 10.11
CA ALA A 125 -8.62 -0.56 11.28
C ALA A 125 -9.01 0.13 12.59
N THR A 126 -8.94 1.46 12.66
CA THR A 126 -9.39 2.26 13.80
C THR A 126 -10.88 2.04 14.09
N THR A 127 -11.73 2.13 13.06
CA THR A 127 -13.17 1.91 13.18
C THR A 127 -13.46 0.51 13.69
N ILE A 128 -12.84 -0.52 13.10
CA ILE A 128 -12.99 -1.92 13.53
C ILE A 128 -12.57 -2.09 14.99
N CYS A 129 -11.41 -1.54 15.38
CA CYS A 129 -10.89 -1.65 16.74
C CYS A 129 -11.80 -0.94 17.77
N LEU A 130 -12.33 0.24 17.45
CA LEU A 130 -13.25 0.97 18.34
C LEU A 130 -14.55 0.19 18.54
N VAL A 131 -15.12 -0.38 17.48
CA VAL A 131 -16.30 -1.25 17.55
C VAL A 131 -16.03 -2.50 18.40
N ALA A 132 -14.83 -3.07 18.26
CA ALA A 132 -14.39 -4.20 19.08
C ALA A 132 -14.04 -3.84 20.54
N GLY A 133 -14.23 -2.59 20.97
CA GLY A 133 -14.03 -2.13 22.34
C GLY A 133 -12.60 -1.75 22.71
N VAL A 134 -11.72 -1.59 21.71
CA VAL A 134 -10.34 -1.09 21.96
C VAL A 134 -10.38 0.40 22.21
N SER A 135 -9.72 0.86 23.28
CA SER A 135 -9.73 2.29 23.61
C SER A 135 -8.94 3.14 22.60
N PRO A 136 -9.35 4.41 22.34
CA PRO A 136 -8.65 5.34 21.46
C PRO A 136 -7.17 5.52 21.81
N ARG A 137 -6.84 5.48 23.11
CA ARG A 137 -5.45 5.58 23.59
C ARG A 137 -4.58 4.44 23.09
N VAL A 138 -5.07 3.21 23.13
CA VAL A 138 -4.34 2.03 22.63
C VAL A 138 -4.18 2.10 21.13
N ILE A 139 -5.22 2.51 20.40
CA ILE A 139 -5.17 2.68 18.95
C ILE A 139 -4.10 3.71 18.58
N LYS A 140 -4.12 4.89 19.23
CA LYS A 140 -3.12 5.95 19.03
C LYS A 140 -1.71 5.43 19.26
N ASP A 141 -1.49 4.72 20.37
CA ASP A 141 -0.16 4.18 20.71
C ASP A 141 0.33 3.21 19.62
N VAL A 142 -0.48 2.26 19.22
CA VAL A 142 -0.13 1.28 18.18
C VAL A 142 0.14 1.96 16.85
N VAL A 143 -0.75 2.82 16.38
CA VAL A 143 -0.63 3.50 15.06
C VAL A 143 0.60 4.40 15.01
N SER A 144 0.91 5.13 16.08
CA SER A 144 2.08 6.02 16.12
C SER A 144 3.42 5.27 16.09
N HIS A 145 3.44 4.00 16.50
CA HIS A 145 4.63 3.15 16.49
C HIS A 145 4.68 2.19 15.29
N PHE A 146 3.58 2.00 14.58
CA PHE A 146 3.51 1.10 13.43
C PHE A 146 4.31 1.65 12.25
N LYS A 147 5.37 0.94 11.87
CA LYS A 147 6.30 1.33 10.78
C LYS A 147 5.92 0.74 9.41
N GLY A 148 4.80 0.05 9.31
CA GLY A 148 4.39 -0.68 8.12
C GLY A 148 4.75 -2.16 8.17
N VAL A 149 4.40 -2.85 7.09
CA VAL A 149 4.80 -4.25 6.86
C VAL A 149 6.21 -4.24 6.27
N GLU A 150 7.07 -5.11 6.78
CA GLU A 150 8.45 -5.23 6.29
C GLU A 150 8.47 -5.39 4.76
N HIS A 151 9.35 -4.65 4.10
CA HIS A 151 9.52 -4.61 2.65
C HIS A 151 8.35 -3.99 1.83
N ARG A 152 7.38 -3.34 2.48
CA ARG A 152 6.28 -2.62 1.78
C ARG A 152 6.28 -1.14 2.17
N ILE A 153 6.94 -0.30 1.37
CA ILE A 153 7.16 1.14 1.61
C ILE A 153 7.61 1.37 3.07
N GLU A 154 8.43 0.44 3.57
CA GLU A 154 8.93 0.43 4.94
C GLU A 154 9.92 1.57 5.15
N PHE A 155 9.67 2.46 6.12
CA PHE A 155 10.66 3.46 6.51
C PHE A 155 11.87 2.78 7.16
N VAL A 156 13.06 2.95 6.56
CA VAL A 156 14.31 2.37 7.08
C VAL A 156 14.98 3.31 8.06
N ARG A 157 15.34 4.50 7.59
CA ARG A 157 15.97 5.55 8.39
C ARG A 157 15.99 6.89 7.68
N GLU A 158 16.33 7.92 8.42
CA GLU A 158 16.78 9.21 7.90
C GLU A 158 18.28 9.36 8.15
N TYR A 159 19.02 9.79 7.13
CA TYR A 159 20.45 10.08 7.23
C TYR A 159 20.78 11.36 6.48
N ASN A 160 21.41 12.32 7.14
CA ASN A 160 21.75 13.64 6.59
C ASN A 160 20.56 14.35 5.90
N GLY A 161 19.35 14.22 6.48
CA GLY A 161 18.13 14.79 5.92
C GLY A 161 17.54 14.02 4.73
N VAL A 162 18.11 12.86 4.36
CA VAL A 162 17.59 11.98 3.31
C VAL A 162 16.82 10.84 3.96
N ARG A 163 15.55 10.66 3.59
CA ARG A 163 14.70 9.59 4.07
C ARG A 163 14.78 8.39 3.14
N VAL A 164 14.94 7.19 3.71
CA VAL A 164 15.11 5.96 2.93
C VAL A 164 13.96 4.99 3.21
N TYR A 165 13.38 4.47 2.13
CA TYR A 165 12.26 3.52 2.16
C TYR A 165 12.57 2.23 1.41
N ASN A 166 12.11 1.11 1.97
CA ASN A 166 12.26 -0.23 1.43
C ASN A 166 10.91 -0.76 0.95
N ASP A 167 10.77 -0.90 -0.35
CA ASP A 167 9.60 -1.51 -0.99
C ASP A 167 10.03 -2.72 -1.84
N SER A 168 10.94 -3.53 -1.31
CA SER A 168 11.47 -4.70 -2.00
C SER A 168 10.40 -5.71 -2.43
N LYS A 169 9.21 -5.67 -1.82
CA LYS A 169 8.06 -6.50 -2.19
C LYS A 169 7.42 -6.09 -3.51
N ALA A 170 7.71 -4.90 -4.04
CA ALA A 170 7.27 -4.47 -5.37
C ALA A 170 8.00 -5.28 -6.46
N THR A 171 7.45 -6.44 -6.80
CA THR A 171 8.00 -7.36 -7.79
C THR A 171 7.34 -7.28 -9.16
N ASN A 172 6.51 -6.25 -9.37
CA ASN A 172 5.87 -5.87 -10.63
C ASN A 172 5.77 -4.34 -10.74
N THR A 173 5.43 -3.85 -11.94
CA THR A 173 5.32 -2.42 -12.24
C THR A 173 4.20 -1.73 -11.47
N ASP A 174 3.05 -2.39 -11.32
CA ASP A 174 1.87 -1.83 -10.63
C ASP A 174 2.19 -1.48 -9.17
N ALA A 175 2.87 -2.40 -8.47
CA ALA A 175 3.30 -2.17 -7.09
C ALA A 175 4.23 -0.94 -6.99
N SER A 176 5.18 -0.79 -7.92
CA SER A 176 6.10 0.36 -7.93
C SER A 176 5.39 1.67 -8.29
N ILE A 177 4.40 1.64 -9.16
CA ILE A 177 3.55 2.80 -9.46
C ILE A 177 2.78 3.24 -8.19
N ILE A 178 2.20 2.29 -7.45
CA ILE A 178 1.55 2.56 -6.16
C ILE A 178 2.54 3.18 -5.17
N ALA A 179 3.76 2.64 -5.10
CA ALA A 179 4.79 3.19 -4.22
C ALA A 179 5.20 4.61 -4.61
N LEU A 180 5.35 4.92 -5.90
CA LEU A 180 5.63 6.28 -6.36
C LEU A 180 4.52 7.27 -5.99
N LYS A 181 3.26 6.87 -6.16
CA LYS A 181 2.07 7.68 -5.81
C LYS A 181 1.94 7.96 -4.31
N ALA A 182 2.59 7.14 -3.46
CA ALA A 182 2.54 7.32 -2.00
C ALA A 182 3.30 8.58 -1.53
N PHE A 183 4.18 9.13 -2.35
CA PHE A 183 4.99 10.29 -2.00
C PHE A 183 4.48 11.57 -2.68
N LYS A 184 4.44 12.67 -1.93
CA LYS A 184 4.01 14.00 -2.41
C LYS A 184 5.12 14.76 -3.15
N GLN A 185 6.31 14.19 -3.22
CA GLN A 185 7.48 14.76 -3.91
C GLN A 185 8.18 13.69 -4.73
N PRO A 186 8.89 14.07 -5.81
CA PRO A 186 9.67 13.12 -6.59
C PRO A 186 10.75 12.42 -5.76
N VAL A 187 10.99 11.13 -6.03
CA VAL A 187 11.92 10.27 -5.30
C VAL A 187 13.15 9.93 -6.13
N ILE A 188 14.25 9.55 -5.46
CA ILE A 188 15.36 8.82 -6.09
C ILE A 188 14.95 7.35 -6.08
N LEU A 189 14.58 6.81 -7.25
CA LEU A 189 14.09 5.45 -7.39
C LEU A 189 15.22 4.47 -7.67
N LEU A 190 15.33 3.40 -6.86
CA LEU A 190 16.14 2.23 -7.15
C LEU A 190 15.26 1.14 -7.76
N MET A 191 15.51 0.78 -9.03
CA MET A 191 14.67 -0.12 -9.82
C MET A 191 15.54 -1.17 -10.51
N GLY A 192 15.18 -2.46 -10.44
CA GLY A 192 15.97 -3.51 -11.07
C GLY A 192 15.94 -4.85 -10.34
N GLY A 193 16.73 -5.78 -10.85
CA GLY A 193 16.76 -7.16 -10.41
C GLY A 193 16.72 -8.13 -11.60
N PHE A 194 16.06 -9.28 -11.43
CA PHE A 194 15.92 -10.31 -12.47
C PHE A 194 15.11 -9.80 -13.67
N ASP A 195 15.60 -10.02 -14.90
CA ASP A 195 14.88 -9.58 -16.09
C ASP A 195 13.78 -10.58 -16.49
N LYS A 196 12.52 -10.15 -16.36
CA LYS A 196 11.32 -10.89 -16.76
C LYS A 196 10.78 -10.47 -18.12
N GLY A 197 11.44 -9.55 -18.83
CA GLY A 197 10.91 -8.97 -20.07
C GLY A 197 9.70 -8.06 -19.85
N LEU A 198 9.59 -7.41 -18.69
CA LEU A 198 8.45 -6.55 -18.36
C LEU A 198 8.35 -5.36 -19.33
N ASP A 199 7.14 -5.02 -19.73
CA ASP A 199 6.84 -3.76 -20.41
C ASP A 199 6.84 -2.62 -19.39
N LEU A 200 7.59 -1.56 -19.66
CA LEU A 200 7.71 -0.38 -18.79
C LEU A 200 6.99 0.85 -19.35
N GLN A 201 6.21 0.70 -20.42
CA GLN A 201 5.54 1.84 -21.05
C GLN A 201 4.64 2.58 -20.06
N GLU A 202 3.83 1.87 -19.29
CA GLU A 202 2.98 2.49 -18.28
C GLU A 202 3.82 3.12 -17.17
N MET A 203 4.83 2.39 -16.65
CA MET A 203 5.72 2.89 -15.59
C MET A 203 6.43 4.19 -15.99
N SER A 204 6.85 4.32 -17.25
CA SER A 204 7.53 5.51 -17.79
C SER A 204 6.65 6.77 -17.76
N THR A 205 5.32 6.63 -17.76
CA THR A 205 4.40 7.77 -17.64
C THR A 205 4.48 8.45 -16.26
N TYR A 206 5.06 7.76 -15.25
CA TYR A 206 5.28 8.28 -13.90
C TYR A 206 6.67 8.89 -13.67
N ASN A 207 7.43 9.17 -14.75
CA ASN A 207 8.75 9.81 -14.65
C ASN A 207 8.73 11.15 -13.90
N SER A 208 7.63 11.87 -13.89
CA SER A 208 7.47 13.10 -13.10
C SER A 208 7.50 12.87 -11.58
N CYS A 209 7.24 11.63 -11.13
CA CYS A 209 7.35 11.22 -9.72
C CYS A 209 8.79 10.77 -9.36
N ILE A 210 9.72 10.74 -10.32
CA ILE A 210 11.09 10.31 -10.15
C ILE A 210 12.01 11.51 -10.33
N LYS A 211 12.75 11.89 -9.28
CA LYS A 211 13.78 12.94 -9.32
C LYS A 211 15.03 12.44 -10.06
N LYS A 212 15.47 11.21 -9.70
CA LYS A 212 16.59 10.51 -10.31
C LYS A 212 16.30 9.01 -10.33
N LEU A 213 16.71 8.33 -11.38
CA LEU A 213 16.54 6.89 -11.53
C LEU A 213 17.90 6.18 -11.41
N VAL A 214 17.99 5.20 -10.50
CA VAL A 214 19.14 4.31 -10.38
C VAL A 214 18.68 2.89 -10.67
N THR A 215 19.07 2.34 -11.81
CA THR A 215 18.72 0.97 -12.17
C THR A 215 19.86 0.02 -11.82
N PHE A 216 19.52 -1.26 -11.51
CA PHE A 216 20.54 -2.23 -11.10
C PHE A 216 20.21 -3.68 -11.52
N GLY A 217 21.21 -4.55 -11.41
CA GLY A 217 21.08 -5.98 -11.66
C GLY A 217 20.89 -6.34 -13.14
N ALA A 218 20.41 -7.56 -13.39
CA ALA A 218 20.28 -8.12 -14.74
C ALA A 218 19.34 -7.31 -15.65
N ALA A 219 18.24 -6.79 -15.10
CA ALA A 219 17.29 -5.94 -15.83
C ALA A 219 17.76 -4.49 -15.96
N GLY A 220 18.76 -4.06 -15.20
CA GLY A 220 19.08 -2.65 -14.99
C GLY A 220 19.39 -1.88 -16.27
N LYS A 221 20.18 -2.43 -17.21
CA LYS A 221 20.49 -1.75 -18.47
C LYS A 221 19.24 -1.49 -19.29
N ARG A 222 18.42 -2.53 -19.47
CA ARG A 222 17.17 -2.43 -20.23
C ARG A 222 16.18 -1.46 -19.56
N PHE A 223 16.03 -1.53 -18.23
CA PHE A 223 15.16 -0.63 -17.48
C PHE A 223 15.56 0.84 -17.63
N LYS A 224 16.88 1.13 -17.63
CA LYS A 224 17.39 2.48 -17.88
C LYS A 224 16.98 3.00 -19.25
N GLU A 225 17.06 2.14 -20.29
CA GLU A 225 16.69 2.48 -21.67
C GLU A 225 15.17 2.66 -21.82
N ASP A 226 14.38 1.68 -21.36
CA ASP A 226 12.92 1.66 -21.53
C ASP A 226 12.19 2.74 -20.73
N MET A 227 12.73 3.15 -19.58
CA MET A 227 12.16 4.23 -18.76
C MET A 227 12.33 5.61 -19.39
N HIS A 228 13.30 5.80 -20.30
CA HIS A 228 13.56 7.10 -20.96
C HIS A 228 13.69 8.29 -19.97
N HIS A 229 14.16 8.03 -18.74
CA HIS A 229 14.32 9.07 -17.72
C HIS A 229 15.58 9.90 -17.98
N GLN A 230 15.48 11.24 -17.92
CA GLN A 230 16.59 12.14 -18.28
C GLN A 230 17.81 12.01 -17.36
N ASP A 231 17.58 11.77 -16.06
CA ASP A 231 18.63 11.62 -15.05
C ASP A 231 18.67 10.17 -14.55
N ALA A 232 19.25 9.26 -15.36
CA ALA A 232 19.26 7.83 -15.10
C ALA A 232 20.68 7.28 -15.05
N TYR A 233 20.95 6.45 -14.02
CA TYR A 233 22.20 5.75 -13.75
C TYR A 233 21.96 4.24 -13.80
N TYR A 234 23.00 3.48 -14.18
CA TYR A 234 23.00 2.02 -14.11
C TYR A 234 24.16 1.56 -13.23
N GLU A 235 23.87 0.63 -12.34
CA GLU A 235 24.83 -0.03 -11.48
C GLU A 235 24.71 -1.56 -11.60
N GLU A 236 25.80 -2.28 -11.39
CA GLU A 236 25.79 -3.75 -11.54
C GLU A 236 25.04 -4.44 -10.39
N THR A 237 25.18 -3.92 -9.17
CA THR A 237 24.64 -4.54 -7.95
C THR A 237 23.73 -3.60 -7.20
N LEU A 238 22.87 -4.17 -6.34
CA LEU A 238 22.08 -3.38 -5.40
C LEU A 238 22.95 -2.53 -4.47
N LYS A 239 24.14 -3.04 -4.07
CA LYS A 239 25.06 -2.29 -3.21
C LYS A 239 25.55 -1.02 -3.89
N ASP A 240 25.94 -1.13 -5.15
CA ASP A 240 26.43 0.01 -5.93
C ASP A 240 25.29 1.00 -6.19
N ALA A 241 24.07 0.51 -6.46
CA ALA A 241 22.89 1.36 -6.60
C ALA A 241 22.58 2.16 -5.32
N VAL A 242 22.70 1.54 -4.15
CA VAL A 242 22.55 2.24 -2.86
C VAL A 242 23.64 3.30 -2.70
N ASN A 243 24.91 2.97 -3.02
CA ASN A 243 26.02 3.91 -2.96
C ASN A 243 25.77 5.12 -3.87
N LYS A 244 25.35 4.86 -5.12
CA LYS A 244 25.04 5.90 -6.10
C LYS A 244 23.87 6.77 -5.64
N ALA A 245 22.80 6.18 -5.11
CA ALA A 245 21.65 6.93 -4.62
C ALA A 245 22.05 7.92 -3.51
N PHE A 246 22.88 7.52 -2.57
CA PHE A 246 23.38 8.44 -1.53
C PHE A 246 24.34 9.49 -2.09
N GLU A 247 25.20 9.14 -3.06
CA GLU A 247 26.13 10.09 -3.72
C GLU A 247 25.39 11.24 -4.40
N ILE A 248 24.27 10.94 -5.02
CA ILE A 248 23.49 11.91 -5.82
C ILE A 248 22.34 12.56 -5.05
N SER A 249 22.09 12.15 -3.79
CA SER A 249 21.02 12.69 -2.95
C SER A 249 21.41 14.00 -2.27
N GLU A 250 20.41 14.80 -1.96
CA GLU A 250 20.50 16.06 -1.23
C GLU A 250 19.59 16.04 0.00
N PRO A 251 19.86 16.84 1.05
CA PRO A 251 18.95 16.95 2.19
C PRO A 251 17.51 17.29 1.76
N GLY A 252 16.54 16.55 2.26
CA GLY A 252 15.12 16.63 1.87
C GLY A 252 14.70 15.56 0.86
N ASP A 253 15.64 14.88 0.22
CA ASP A 253 15.32 13.82 -0.74
C ASP A 253 14.77 12.55 -0.08
N ILE A 254 14.12 11.75 -0.91
CA ILE A 254 13.65 10.41 -0.59
C ILE A 254 14.37 9.42 -1.48
N ILE A 255 15.02 8.40 -0.90
CA ILE A 255 15.51 7.22 -1.60
C ILE A 255 14.48 6.11 -1.42
N LEU A 256 13.97 5.56 -2.52
CA LEU A 256 12.99 4.49 -2.55
C LEU A 256 13.54 3.29 -3.31
N LEU A 257 13.73 2.15 -2.61
CA LEU A 257 13.88 0.86 -3.28
C LEU A 257 12.49 0.35 -3.66
N SER A 258 12.12 0.39 -4.93
CA SER A 258 10.90 -0.23 -5.46
C SER A 258 11.22 -0.88 -6.82
N PRO A 259 11.67 -2.14 -6.79
CA PRO A 259 12.43 -2.76 -7.88
C PRO A 259 11.65 -3.05 -9.15
N SER A 260 10.31 -3.12 -9.10
CA SER A 260 9.39 -3.50 -10.19
C SER A 260 9.54 -4.95 -10.69
N THR A 261 10.54 -5.68 -10.24
CA THR A 261 10.82 -7.05 -10.69
C THR A 261 11.33 -7.94 -9.56
N SER A 262 11.38 -9.25 -9.80
CA SER A 262 11.91 -10.22 -8.83
C SER A 262 13.43 -10.05 -8.61
N SER A 263 13.93 -10.71 -7.57
CA SER A 263 15.29 -10.52 -7.05
C SER A 263 16.22 -11.70 -7.33
N PHE A 264 15.79 -12.69 -8.15
CA PHE A 264 16.48 -13.99 -8.29
C PHE A 264 17.80 -13.94 -9.07
N ASP A 265 18.20 -12.79 -9.56
CA ASP A 265 19.53 -12.55 -10.14
C ASP A 265 20.65 -12.41 -9.08
N GLU A 266 20.32 -11.79 -7.93
CA GLU A 266 21.30 -11.51 -6.87
C GLU A 266 20.89 -12.12 -5.50
N PHE A 267 19.60 -12.39 -5.28
CA PHE A 267 19.02 -12.81 -3.99
C PHE A 267 18.07 -13.99 -4.14
N LYS A 268 17.84 -14.74 -3.04
CA LYS A 268 16.90 -15.88 -3.00
C LYS A 268 15.43 -15.48 -3.03
N GLY A 269 15.12 -14.21 -2.75
CA GLY A 269 13.76 -13.68 -2.68
C GLY A 269 13.76 -12.20 -2.33
N TYR A 270 12.59 -11.57 -2.44
CA TYR A 270 12.44 -10.14 -2.14
C TYR A 270 12.72 -9.81 -0.66
N GLU A 271 12.49 -10.76 0.25
CA GLU A 271 12.78 -10.61 1.68
C GLU A 271 14.29 -10.48 1.92
N GLU A 272 15.09 -11.31 1.26
CA GLU A 272 16.55 -11.23 1.38
C GLU A 272 17.05 -9.92 0.77
N ARG A 273 16.60 -9.55 -0.44
CA ARG A 273 16.92 -8.27 -1.07
C ARG A 273 16.61 -7.10 -0.14
N GLY A 274 15.41 -7.08 0.47
CA GLY A 274 15.02 -6.01 1.36
C GLY A 274 15.83 -5.96 2.66
N ARG A 275 16.18 -7.10 3.26
CA ARG A 275 17.06 -7.15 4.43
C ARG A 275 18.48 -6.66 4.12
N ILE A 276 19.05 -7.10 3.00
CA ILE A 276 20.37 -6.69 2.54
C ILE A 276 20.39 -5.20 2.18
N PHE A 277 19.34 -4.69 1.52
CA PHE A 277 19.18 -3.26 1.29
C PHE A 277 19.24 -2.45 2.61
N LYS A 278 18.50 -2.87 3.64
CA LYS A 278 18.54 -2.21 4.96
C LYS A 278 19.94 -2.26 5.59
N GLN A 279 20.70 -3.34 5.39
CA GLN A 279 22.09 -3.42 5.84
C GLN A 279 22.97 -2.38 5.12
N TYR A 280 22.92 -2.31 3.78
CA TYR A 280 23.70 -1.34 3.01
C TYR A 280 23.36 0.11 3.36
N VAL A 281 22.06 0.39 3.62
CA VAL A 281 21.61 1.71 4.07
C VAL A 281 22.17 2.04 5.45
N ASN A 282 22.25 1.08 6.37
CA ASN A 282 22.74 1.27 7.73
C ASN A 282 24.29 1.37 7.83
N GLU A 283 25.03 0.96 6.80
CA GLU A 283 26.47 1.13 6.69
C GLU A 283 26.89 2.57 6.32
N LYS A 284 25.92 3.44 5.95
CA LYS A 284 26.12 4.86 5.66
C LYS A 284 26.01 5.68 6.96
#